data_d4f8a5820dff1d086758a1a2797b3a8d
#
_entry.id   d4f8a5820dff1d086758a1a2797b3a8d
#
_cell.length_a   1.000
_cell.length_b   1.000
_cell.length_c   1.000
_cell.angle_alpha   90.00
_cell.angle_beta   90.00
_cell.angle_gamma   90.00
#
_symmetry.space_group_name_H-M   'P 1'
#
loop_
_entity.id
_entity.type
_entity.pdbx_description
1 polymer ?
#
loop_
_entity_poly.entity_id
_entity_poly.type
_entity_poly.pdbx_seq_one_letter_code
_entity_poly.pdbx_strand_id
1 'polypeptide(L)'
;MNHAEKARDLFRAGYNCAQSVVGAFHEEMGLSLEDAVRLASSFGGGMGGMRETCGAVTGMFLVAGMLKGYDDPADYDGKKAHYARIRELAEQFRQKHDTLVCRELLQALPGKLKQDPQPRTEEYYKVRPCVRFVETAAELLEEMEGNQ
;
A
#
# COMPACT_ATOMS: atom_id res chain seq x y z
N MET A 1 -12.47 8.10 -12.60
CA MET A 1 -11.72 6.91 -12.19
C MET A 1 -11.52 6.96 -10.67
N ASN A 2 -11.90 5.91 -9.95
CA ASN A 2 -11.70 5.88 -8.50
C ASN A 2 -10.25 5.52 -8.17
N HIS A 3 -9.88 5.60 -6.89
CA HIS A 3 -8.49 5.37 -6.49
C HIS A 3 -8.05 3.92 -6.66
N ALA A 4 -8.96 2.96 -6.48
CA ALA A 4 -8.63 1.55 -6.72
C ALA A 4 -8.26 1.32 -8.20
N GLU A 5 -8.99 1.93 -9.12
CA GLU A 5 -8.67 1.84 -10.55
C GLU A 5 -7.33 2.51 -10.88
N LYS A 6 -7.08 3.69 -10.29
CA LYS A 6 -5.81 4.39 -10.45
C LYS A 6 -4.64 3.55 -9.95
N ALA A 7 -4.81 2.95 -8.77
CA ALA A 7 -3.77 2.12 -8.16
C ALA A 7 -3.51 0.86 -9.01
N ARG A 8 -4.57 0.22 -9.48
CA ARG A 8 -4.46 -0.94 -10.37
C ARG A 8 -3.70 -0.59 -11.64
N ASP A 9 -4.05 0.55 -12.27
CA ASP A 9 -3.42 0.95 -13.50
C ASP A 9 -1.93 1.27 -13.31
N LEU A 10 -1.56 1.90 -12.19
CA LEU A 10 -0.16 2.13 -11.86
C LEU A 10 0.58 0.81 -11.65
N PHE A 11 -0.02 -0.13 -10.95
CA PHE A 11 0.60 -1.43 -10.75
C PHE A 11 0.85 -2.14 -12.09
N ARG A 12 -0.12 -2.11 -12.98
CA ARG A 12 0.01 -2.70 -14.33
C ARG A 12 1.01 -1.96 -15.21
N ALA A 13 1.26 -0.69 -14.92
CA ALA A 13 2.28 0.10 -15.62
C ALA A 13 3.70 -0.22 -15.13
N GLY A 14 3.84 -1.04 -14.08
CA GLY A 14 5.15 -1.50 -13.60
C GLY A 14 5.57 -0.97 -12.24
N TYR A 15 4.79 -0.09 -11.62
CA TYR A 15 5.11 0.40 -10.28
C TYR A 15 4.93 -0.71 -9.24
N ASN A 16 5.69 -0.67 -8.15
CA ASN A 16 5.51 -1.65 -7.07
C ASN A 16 4.23 -1.37 -6.28
N CYS A 17 3.88 -2.28 -5.36
CA CYS A 17 2.63 -2.17 -4.61
C CYS A 17 2.52 -0.86 -3.84
N ALA A 18 3.60 -0.46 -3.15
CA ALA A 18 3.59 0.78 -2.36
C ALA A 18 3.47 2.01 -3.26
N GLN A 19 4.23 2.04 -4.34
CA GLN A 19 4.17 3.14 -5.32
C GLN A 19 2.79 3.27 -5.95
N SER A 20 2.14 2.14 -6.22
CA SER A 20 0.82 2.13 -6.84
C SER A 20 -0.24 2.75 -5.93
N VAL A 21 -0.21 2.42 -4.64
CA VAL A 21 -1.15 2.98 -3.67
C VAL A 21 -0.86 4.47 -3.45
N VAL A 22 0.38 4.82 -3.15
CA VAL A 22 0.75 6.22 -2.88
C VAL A 22 0.56 7.08 -4.12
N GLY A 23 0.97 6.58 -5.28
CA GLY A 23 0.78 7.29 -6.54
C GLY A 23 -0.68 7.59 -6.85
N ALA A 24 -1.59 6.66 -6.50
CA ALA A 24 -3.03 6.85 -6.73
C ALA A 24 -3.60 8.04 -5.94
N PHE A 25 -2.96 8.41 -4.83
CA PHE A 25 -3.40 9.49 -3.96
C PHE A 25 -2.49 10.72 -4.00
N HIS A 26 -1.61 10.82 -5.00
CA HIS A 26 -0.61 11.89 -5.02
C HIS A 26 -1.23 13.29 -5.00
N GLU A 27 -2.36 13.48 -5.68
CA GLU A 27 -3.03 14.78 -5.71
C GLU A 27 -3.54 15.17 -4.33
N GLU A 28 -4.20 14.25 -3.64
CA GLU A 28 -4.73 14.47 -2.29
C GLU A 28 -3.61 14.74 -1.29
N MET A 29 -2.43 14.17 -1.53
CA MET A 29 -1.25 14.38 -0.70
C MET A 29 -0.52 15.68 -1.02
N GLY A 30 -0.92 16.37 -2.10
CA GLY A 30 -0.24 17.59 -2.54
C GLY A 30 1.12 17.34 -3.17
N LEU A 31 1.34 16.15 -3.72
CA LEU A 31 2.61 15.76 -4.34
C LEU A 31 2.44 15.53 -5.84
N SER A 32 3.54 15.71 -6.58
CA SER A 32 3.60 15.23 -7.95
C SER A 32 3.59 13.70 -7.95
N LEU A 33 3.19 13.10 -9.06
CA LEU A 33 3.29 11.64 -9.18
C LEU A 33 4.73 11.17 -8.97
N GLU A 34 5.70 11.88 -9.54
CA GLU A 34 7.11 11.53 -9.41
C GLU A 34 7.57 11.50 -7.94
N ASP A 35 7.21 12.52 -7.17
CA ASP A 35 7.59 12.58 -5.76
C ASP A 35 6.88 11.50 -4.93
N ALA A 36 5.61 11.26 -5.22
CA ALA A 36 4.84 10.24 -4.52
C ALA A 36 5.44 8.84 -4.73
N VAL A 37 5.72 8.47 -5.97
CA VAL A 37 6.28 7.14 -6.25
C VAL A 37 7.72 7.01 -5.77
N ARG A 38 8.49 8.09 -5.78
CA ARG A 38 9.85 8.07 -5.22
C ARG A 38 9.83 7.85 -3.71
N LEU A 39 8.93 8.54 -3.01
CA LEU A 39 8.75 8.39 -1.57
C LEU A 39 8.45 6.95 -1.19
N ALA A 40 7.65 6.27 -1.98
CA ALA A 40 7.21 4.90 -1.71
C ALA A 40 8.13 3.83 -2.29
N SER A 41 9.15 4.20 -3.04
CA SER A 41 9.96 3.27 -3.82
C SER A 41 10.65 2.19 -2.99
N SER A 42 11.00 2.49 -1.74
CA SER A 42 11.72 1.55 -0.86
C SER A 42 10.86 0.41 -0.34
N PHE A 43 9.55 0.50 -0.44
CA PHE A 43 8.63 -0.41 0.25
C PHE A 43 8.08 -1.53 -0.63
N GLY A 44 8.52 -1.64 -1.88
CA GLY A 44 8.10 -2.72 -2.76
C GLY A 44 8.66 -4.07 -2.32
N GLY A 45 7.94 -5.15 -2.66
CA GLY A 45 8.37 -6.50 -2.30
C GLY A 45 8.43 -6.76 -0.80
N GLY A 46 7.58 -6.07 -0.04
CA GLY A 46 7.57 -6.19 1.42
C GLY A 46 8.81 -5.55 2.05
N MET A 47 9.06 -4.29 1.69
CA MET A 47 10.22 -3.48 2.10
C MET A 47 11.52 -3.96 1.43
N GLY A 48 11.80 -3.38 0.27
CA GLY A 48 13.03 -3.65 -0.46
C GLY A 48 13.25 -5.11 -0.80
N GLY A 49 12.16 -5.84 -1.03
CA GLY A 49 12.26 -7.26 -1.37
C GLY A 49 12.43 -8.19 -0.18
N MET A 50 12.41 -7.66 1.05
CA MET A 50 12.61 -8.48 2.27
C MET A 50 11.39 -9.31 2.65
N ARG A 51 10.29 -9.15 1.96
CA ARG A 51 9.05 -9.91 2.18
C ARG A 51 8.46 -9.76 3.58
N GLU A 52 8.66 -8.58 4.17
CA GLU A 52 8.05 -8.18 5.44
C GLU A 52 6.64 -7.62 5.19
N THR A 53 6.29 -6.48 5.76
CA THR A 53 4.96 -5.88 5.56
C THR A 53 4.68 -5.62 4.08
N CYS A 54 3.52 -6.02 3.60
CA CYS A 54 3.09 -5.81 2.22
C CYS A 54 3.19 -4.33 1.82
N GLY A 55 3.75 -4.07 0.63
CA GLY A 55 3.91 -2.70 0.13
C GLY A 55 2.60 -1.96 -0.01
N ALA A 56 1.49 -2.64 -0.33
CA ALA A 56 0.18 -2.02 -0.38
C ALA A 56 -0.24 -1.51 1.00
N VAL A 57 0.07 -2.26 2.06
CA VAL A 57 -0.23 -1.87 3.44
C VAL A 57 0.64 -0.68 3.85
N THR A 58 1.94 -0.74 3.59
CA THR A 58 2.85 0.37 3.89
C THR A 58 2.44 1.63 3.13
N GLY A 59 2.10 1.49 1.84
CA GLY A 59 1.61 2.61 1.04
C GLY A 59 0.33 3.20 1.61
N MET A 60 -0.59 2.35 2.04
CA MET A 60 -1.83 2.77 2.70
C MET A 60 -1.53 3.60 3.95
N PHE A 61 -0.57 3.16 4.77
CA PHE A 61 -0.17 3.89 5.97
C PHE A 61 0.47 5.24 5.64
N LEU A 62 1.28 5.30 4.59
CA LEU A 62 1.89 6.56 4.15
C LEU A 62 0.82 7.58 3.73
N VAL A 63 -0.16 7.16 2.96
CA VAL A 63 -1.27 8.02 2.55
C VAL A 63 -2.07 8.47 3.76
N ALA A 64 -2.43 7.53 4.65
CA ALA A 64 -3.18 7.85 5.87
C ALA A 64 -2.42 8.86 6.72
N GLY A 65 -1.11 8.72 6.83
CA GLY A 65 -0.27 9.65 7.59
C GLY A 65 -0.28 11.05 7.00
N MET A 66 -0.17 11.16 5.68
CA MET A 66 -0.18 12.47 5.04
C MET A 66 -1.54 13.17 5.17
N LEU A 67 -2.64 12.41 5.07
CA LEU A 67 -3.99 12.99 5.06
C LEU A 67 -4.55 13.22 6.46
N LYS A 68 -4.20 12.39 7.44
CA LYS A 68 -4.81 12.38 8.78
C LYS A 68 -3.81 12.34 9.92
N GLY A 69 -2.51 12.33 9.62
CA GLY A 69 -1.46 12.18 10.62
C GLY A 69 -1.31 13.41 11.51
N TYR A 70 -0.46 13.26 12.50
CA TYR A 70 -0.07 14.34 13.40
C TYR A 70 1.35 14.79 13.06
N ASP A 71 1.68 16.05 13.39
CA ASP A 71 3.02 16.59 13.15
C ASP A 71 3.65 17.23 14.39
N ASP A 72 2.87 17.48 15.43
CA ASP A 72 3.38 18.04 16.68
C ASP A 72 3.75 16.89 17.63
N PRO A 73 5.04 16.76 18.01
CA PRO A 73 5.45 15.66 18.89
C PRO A 73 4.84 15.74 20.30
N ALA A 74 4.33 16.91 20.70
CA ALA A 74 3.68 17.10 21.99
C ALA A 74 2.17 16.76 21.94
N ASP A 75 1.61 16.54 20.76
CA ASP A 75 0.20 16.22 20.58
C ASP A 75 -0.05 14.72 20.85
N TYR A 76 -0.13 14.37 22.12
CA TYR A 76 -0.36 12.98 22.54
C TYR A 76 -1.68 12.44 22.02
N ASP A 77 -2.75 13.23 22.12
CA ASP A 77 -4.08 12.77 21.70
C ASP A 77 -4.14 12.55 20.18
N GLY A 78 -3.52 13.42 19.41
CA GLY A 78 -3.42 13.26 17.96
C GLY A 78 -2.64 12.03 17.56
N LYS A 79 -1.53 11.78 18.23
CA LYS A 79 -0.72 10.58 18.01
C LYS A 79 -1.49 9.32 18.35
N LYS A 80 -2.17 9.30 19.49
CA LYS A 80 -2.96 8.17 19.94
C LYS A 80 -4.10 7.86 18.95
N ALA A 81 -4.80 8.91 18.51
CA ALA A 81 -5.91 8.77 17.55
C ALA A 81 -5.40 8.23 16.21
N HIS A 82 -4.25 8.72 15.76
CA HIS A 82 -3.69 8.27 14.48
C HIS A 82 -3.22 6.81 14.55
N TYR A 83 -2.59 6.42 15.64
CA TYR A 83 -2.19 5.01 15.82
C TYR A 83 -3.40 4.08 15.81
N ALA A 84 -4.52 4.50 16.43
CA ALA A 84 -5.75 3.73 16.39
C ALA A 84 -6.30 3.61 14.96
N ARG A 85 -6.21 4.70 14.18
CA ARG A 85 -6.62 4.71 12.77
C ARG A 85 -5.80 3.72 11.94
N ILE A 86 -4.50 3.69 12.17
CA ILE A 86 -3.60 2.76 11.46
C ILE A 86 -3.93 1.31 11.81
N ARG A 87 -4.15 1.02 13.10
CA ARG A 87 -4.55 -0.33 13.52
C ARG A 87 -5.89 -0.75 12.91
N GLU A 88 -6.82 0.17 12.78
CA GLU A 88 -8.12 -0.11 12.15
C GLU A 88 -7.96 -0.44 10.67
N LEU A 89 -7.16 0.35 9.94
CA LEU A 89 -6.86 0.05 8.53
C LEU A 89 -6.19 -1.32 8.39
N ALA A 90 -5.24 -1.62 9.27
CA ALA A 90 -4.56 -2.92 9.27
C ALA A 90 -5.56 -4.07 9.49
N GLU A 91 -6.46 -3.91 10.45
CA GLU A 91 -7.47 -4.94 10.75
C GLU A 91 -8.44 -5.15 9.59
N GLN A 92 -8.89 -4.06 8.96
CA GLN A 92 -9.74 -4.15 7.78
C GLN A 92 -9.05 -4.89 6.63
N PHE A 93 -7.75 -4.66 6.45
CA PHE A 93 -6.97 -5.39 5.45
C PHE A 93 -6.86 -6.88 5.80
N ARG A 94 -6.59 -7.21 7.07
CA ARG A 94 -6.53 -8.60 7.53
C ARG A 94 -7.84 -9.33 7.32
N GLN A 95 -8.97 -8.68 7.54
CA GLN A 95 -10.29 -9.28 7.33
C GLN A 95 -10.47 -9.73 5.89
N LYS A 96 -9.83 -9.06 4.94
CA LYS A 96 -9.93 -9.41 3.52
C LYS A 96 -8.84 -10.36 3.04
N HIS A 97 -7.66 -10.31 3.64
CA HIS A 97 -6.49 -11.03 3.13
C HIS A 97 -5.73 -11.85 4.17
N ASP A 98 -6.25 -11.92 5.39
CA ASP A 98 -5.75 -12.75 6.52
C ASP A 98 -4.46 -12.26 7.17
N THR A 99 -3.59 -11.55 6.47
CA THR A 99 -2.29 -11.11 7.00
C THR A 99 -1.86 -9.80 6.35
N LEU A 100 -0.91 -9.11 6.98
CA LEU A 100 -0.25 -7.93 6.42
C LEU A 100 1.12 -8.25 5.82
N VAL A 101 1.61 -9.46 5.99
CA VAL A 101 2.99 -9.82 5.71
C VAL A 101 3.13 -10.36 4.29
N CYS A 102 4.01 -9.75 3.50
CA CYS A 102 4.21 -10.07 2.09
C CYS A 102 4.45 -11.57 1.86
N ARG A 103 5.39 -12.19 2.60
CA ARG A 103 5.71 -13.61 2.39
C ARG A 103 4.52 -14.52 2.71
N GLU A 104 3.67 -14.13 3.66
CA GLU A 104 2.47 -14.89 4.00
C GLU A 104 1.39 -14.72 2.94
N LEU A 105 1.23 -13.51 2.43
CA LEU A 105 0.27 -13.24 1.35
C LEU A 105 0.63 -14.00 0.07
N LEU A 106 1.91 -14.26 -0.16
CA LEU A 106 2.40 -14.90 -1.37
C LEU A 106 2.77 -16.38 -1.16
N GLN A 107 2.47 -16.97 0.01
CA GLN A 107 2.91 -18.33 0.31
C GLN A 107 2.29 -19.41 -0.60
N ALA A 108 1.15 -19.10 -1.23
CA ALA A 108 0.51 -20.02 -2.17
C ALA A 108 1.22 -20.09 -3.53
N LEU A 109 2.15 -19.17 -3.80
CA LEU A 109 2.87 -19.19 -5.07
C LEU A 109 3.92 -20.29 -5.08
N PRO A 110 4.16 -20.95 -6.25
CA PRO A 110 5.18 -21.99 -6.35
C PRO A 110 6.58 -21.38 -6.26
N GLY A 111 7.50 -22.14 -5.69
CA GLY A 111 8.91 -21.77 -5.63
C GLY A 111 9.22 -20.79 -4.50
N LYS A 112 10.47 -20.36 -4.48
CA LYS A 112 11.01 -19.46 -3.48
C LYS A 112 10.81 -18.00 -3.91
N LEU A 113 10.37 -17.17 -3.00
CA LEU A 113 10.26 -15.72 -3.27
C LEU A 113 11.67 -15.13 -3.42
N LYS A 114 11.84 -14.28 -4.43
CA LYS A 114 13.11 -13.61 -4.70
C LYS A 114 13.10 -12.23 -4.06
N GLN A 115 14.27 -11.75 -3.65
CA GLN A 115 14.44 -10.41 -3.13
C GLN A 115 14.49 -9.37 -4.25
N ASP A 116 15.10 -9.73 -5.37
CA ASP A 116 15.20 -8.79 -6.51
C ASP A 116 13.87 -8.66 -7.23
N PRO A 117 13.59 -7.47 -7.79
CA PRO A 117 12.39 -7.25 -8.59
C PRO A 117 12.33 -8.22 -9.77
N GLN A 118 11.14 -8.70 -10.08
CA GLN A 118 10.92 -9.60 -11.20
C GLN A 118 10.40 -8.84 -12.41
N PRO A 119 10.72 -9.32 -13.63
CA PRO A 119 10.15 -8.73 -14.84
C PRO A 119 8.63 -8.77 -14.82
N ARG A 120 8.01 -7.69 -15.27
CA ARG A 120 6.55 -7.55 -15.32
C ARG A 120 6.03 -8.10 -16.64
N THR A 121 5.86 -9.44 -16.68
CA THR A 121 5.31 -10.17 -17.84
C THR A 121 3.84 -10.45 -17.64
N GLU A 122 3.15 -10.91 -18.69
CA GLU A 122 1.77 -11.36 -18.57
C GLU A 122 1.64 -12.47 -17.54
N GLU A 123 2.60 -13.38 -17.51
CA GLU A 123 2.64 -14.48 -16.54
C GLU A 123 2.72 -13.95 -15.10
N TYR A 124 3.53 -12.93 -14.87
CA TYR A 124 3.63 -12.30 -13.56
C TYR A 124 2.26 -11.81 -13.07
N TYR A 125 1.53 -11.07 -13.94
CA TYR A 125 0.23 -10.53 -13.55
C TYR A 125 -0.84 -11.60 -13.37
N LYS A 126 -0.72 -12.72 -14.06
CA LYS A 126 -1.67 -13.84 -13.92
C LYS A 126 -1.53 -14.55 -12.58
N VAL A 127 -0.29 -14.77 -12.12
CA VAL A 127 -0.03 -15.59 -10.93
C VAL A 127 0.08 -14.77 -9.64
N ARG A 128 0.45 -13.49 -9.72
CA ARG A 128 0.62 -12.65 -8.55
C ARG A 128 -0.69 -12.00 -8.13
N PRO A 129 -1.11 -12.17 -6.87
CA PRO A 129 -2.34 -11.55 -6.37
C PRO A 129 -2.16 -10.09 -5.94
N CYS A 130 -0.99 -9.50 -6.14
CA CYS A 130 -0.63 -8.18 -5.63
C CYS A 130 -1.58 -7.06 -6.06
N VAL A 131 -2.16 -7.15 -7.25
CA VAL A 131 -3.11 -6.14 -7.74
C VAL A 131 -4.33 -6.04 -6.81
N ARG A 132 -4.77 -7.15 -6.24
CA ARG A 132 -5.90 -7.17 -5.30
C ARG A 132 -5.56 -6.44 -4.01
N PHE A 133 -4.33 -6.60 -3.53
CA PHE A 133 -3.87 -5.92 -2.31
C PHE A 133 -3.81 -4.42 -2.51
N VAL A 134 -3.33 -4.01 -3.68
CA VAL A 134 -3.26 -2.61 -4.08
C VAL A 134 -4.66 -1.99 -4.15
N GLU A 135 -5.59 -2.68 -4.80
CA GLU A 135 -6.99 -2.23 -4.91
C GLU A 135 -7.65 -2.13 -3.53
N THR A 136 -7.48 -3.14 -2.68
CA THR A 136 -8.04 -3.14 -1.32
C THR A 136 -7.52 -1.96 -0.51
N ALA A 137 -6.21 -1.70 -0.55
CA ALA A 137 -5.62 -0.59 0.18
C ALA A 137 -6.23 0.75 -0.25
N ALA A 138 -6.39 0.95 -1.56
CA ALA A 138 -6.98 2.17 -2.09
C ALA A 138 -8.45 2.32 -1.69
N GLU A 139 -9.21 1.24 -1.72
CA GLU A 139 -10.62 1.25 -1.30
C GLU A 139 -10.76 1.59 0.19
N LEU A 140 -9.92 1.00 1.04
CA LEU A 140 -9.93 1.29 2.48
C LEU A 140 -9.59 2.75 2.76
N LEU A 141 -8.67 3.33 2.00
CA LEU A 141 -8.34 4.75 2.13
C LEU A 141 -9.51 5.65 1.71
N GLU A 142 -10.23 5.29 0.66
CA GLU A 142 -11.43 6.05 0.25
C GLU A 142 -12.49 5.99 1.34
N GLU A 143 -12.71 4.83 1.94
CA GLU A 143 -13.64 4.66 3.06
C GLU A 143 -13.22 5.50 4.25
N MET A 144 -11.93 5.53 4.57
CA MET A 144 -11.38 6.35 5.65
C MET A 144 -11.69 7.84 5.42
N GLU A 145 -11.48 8.33 4.20
CA GLU A 145 -11.76 9.73 3.85
C GLU A 145 -13.25 10.04 3.93
N GLY A 146 -14.10 9.11 3.54
CA GLY A 146 -15.55 9.29 3.56
C GLY A 146 -16.14 9.28 4.97
N ASN A 147 -15.44 8.71 5.95
CA ASN A 147 -15.91 8.56 7.33
C ASN A 147 -15.32 9.64 8.25
N GLN A 148 -15.61 10.89 7.95
CA GLN A 148 -15.14 12.01 8.77
C GLN A 148 -16.19 12.54 9.72
#